data_7ab111f07d8130213838b3ba0c0b4b64
#
_entry.id   7ab111f07d8130213838b3ba0c0b4b64
#
_cell.length_a   1.000
_cell.length_b   1.000
_cell.length_c   1.000
_cell.angle_alpha   90.00
_cell.angle_beta   90.00
_cell.angle_gamma   90.00
#
_symmetry.space_group_name_H-M   'P 1'
#
loop_
_entity.id
_entity.type
_entity.pdbx_description
1 polymer ?
#
loop_
_entity_poly.entity_id
_entity_poly.type
_entity_poly.pdbx_seq_one_letter_code
_entity_poly.pdbx_strand_id
1 'polypeptide(L)'
;MSFGGEQSNLSHPEIKREGMDATMRIAMVGHKRVPSREGGIEVVVEELAARMVVHGHAVTCYNRSGHHVSGREYDSEHLDEYRGIRLRHLPTIDRKGLAAVTSSFFGCLAAAFGPYDVVHVHAEGPAMFSWIPRLTGKRVILTIHGLDWARDKWKGSFGSWYIRMGEKIGARCAHEIIVLNHGTQKYFLDTYGRTTHYIPNGVNPAAPVPADIIREKYGLEKDSYILYLGRMVPEKGCHYLVDAFKKLDTDKKLVIAGGSSDTQWYMDKLKEQAGSDERVIFTGFVDGQLREELYSNACLFVLPSDLEGMPLCLLEAMSYGNCVITSDIEECTNVIHDNGISFRKSDVDDLAQKLTYALSHPNTVRMFKWLAAEYVCTRFPWERIVEETLALYEKK
;
A
#
# COMPACT_ATOMS: atom_id res chain seq x y z
N MET A 1 22.77 33.22 19.45
CA MET A 1 21.84 32.76 20.50
C MET A 1 21.39 31.37 20.08
N SER A 2 21.83 30.37 20.83
CA SER A 2 21.64 28.94 20.56
C SER A 2 20.26 28.54 21.07
N PHE A 3 19.41 27.96 20.20
CA PHE A 3 18.18 27.29 20.62
C PHE A 3 18.44 25.79 20.63
N GLY A 4 18.59 25.24 21.83
CA GLY A 4 18.60 23.81 22.07
C GLY A 4 17.20 23.26 21.99
N GLY A 5 16.96 22.30 21.08
CA GLY A 5 15.73 21.53 21.03
C GLY A 5 15.77 20.41 22.07
N GLU A 6 14.87 20.44 23.01
CA GLU A 6 14.60 19.35 23.96
C GLU A 6 13.95 18.16 23.21
N GLN A 7 14.69 17.06 23.12
CA GLN A 7 14.12 15.76 22.77
C GLN A 7 13.31 15.26 23.96
N SER A 8 11.99 15.22 23.83
CA SER A 8 11.10 14.56 24.78
C SER A 8 11.29 13.04 24.73
N ASN A 9 12.01 12.51 25.71
CA ASN A 9 12.07 11.08 26.01
C ASN A 9 10.69 10.62 26.51
N LEU A 10 9.87 10.08 25.62
CA LEU A 10 8.71 9.29 26.00
C LEU A 10 9.21 7.90 26.43
N SER A 11 9.33 7.70 27.75
CA SER A 11 9.56 6.39 28.36
C SER A 11 8.33 5.49 28.08
N HIS A 12 8.52 4.47 27.25
CA HIS A 12 7.53 3.42 27.07
C HIS A 12 7.36 2.63 28.36
N PRO A 13 6.12 2.31 28.80
CA PRO A 13 5.91 1.47 29.97
C PRO A 13 6.42 0.05 29.68
N GLU A 14 7.21 -0.51 30.59
CA GLU A 14 7.58 -1.92 30.60
C GLU A 14 6.33 -2.79 30.74
N ILE A 15 5.88 -3.37 29.63
CA ILE A 15 4.83 -4.39 29.63
C ILE A 15 5.42 -5.66 30.19
N LYS A 16 4.96 -6.11 31.35
CA LYS A 16 5.32 -7.39 31.96
C LYS A 16 4.95 -8.54 31.02
N ARG A 17 5.96 -9.30 30.61
CA ARG A 17 5.89 -10.42 29.69
C ARG A 17 5.51 -11.69 30.47
N GLU A 18 4.22 -11.98 30.64
CA GLU A 18 3.74 -13.30 31.07
C GLU A 18 3.18 -14.04 29.85
N GLY A 19 3.83 -15.15 29.45
CA GLY A 19 3.35 -16.07 28.40
C GLY A 19 3.85 -15.80 26.97
N MET A 20 5.14 -15.42 26.80
CA MET A 20 5.68 -15.26 25.44
C MET A 20 6.04 -16.61 24.82
N ASP A 21 5.44 -16.89 23.65
CA ASP A 21 5.90 -17.89 22.69
C ASP A 21 7.38 -17.66 22.33
N ALA A 22 8.05 -18.74 21.89
CA ALA A 22 9.49 -18.67 21.58
C ALA A 22 9.80 -17.57 20.56
N THR A 23 10.79 -16.70 20.86
CA THR A 23 11.23 -15.63 19.96
C THR A 23 11.65 -16.20 18.60
N MET A 24 10.92 -15.86 17.53
CA MET A 24 11.26 -16.24 16.16
C MET A 24 12.20 -15.21 15.52
N ARG A 25 13.08 -15.69 14.64
CA ARG A 25 13.93 -14.86 13.76
C ARG A 25 13.33 -14.86 12.37
N ILE A 26 12.86 -13.72 11.93
CA ILE A 26 12.06 -13.56 10.71
C ILE A 26 12.84 -12.73 9.69
N ALA A 27 12.91 -13.22 8.44
CA ALA A 27 13.42 -12.48 7.31
C ALA A 27 12.28 -12.03 6.39
N MET A 28 12.18 -10.74 6.09
CA MET A 28 11.25 -10.16 5.12
C MET A 28 11.97 -9.89 3.80
N VAL A 29 11.46 -10.44 2.69
CA VAL A 29 12.08 -10.36 1.35
C VAL A 29 11.04 -9.98 0.31
N GLY A 30 11.42 -9.18 -0.70
CA GLY A 30 10.56 -8.89 -1.87
C GLY A 30 10.00 -7.47 -1.94
N HIS A 31 10.05 -6.72 -0.85
CA HIS A 31 9.79 -5.27 -0.84
C HIS A 31 10.99 -4.49 -1.41
N LYS A 32 10.79 -3.20 -1.71
CA LYS A 32 11.89 -2.34 -2.15
C LYS A 32 12.75 -1.92 -0.97
N ARG A 33 12.19 -1.20 -0.03
CA ARG A 33 12.87 -0.71 1.19
C ARG A 33 11.90 -0.41 2.33
N VAL A 34 12.45 -0.41 3.54
CA VAL A 34 11.81 0.03 4.78
C VAL A 34 12.80 0.98 5.46
N PRO A 35 12.39 2.18 5.93
CA PRO A 35 11.06 2.78 5.70
C PRO A 35 10.87 3.26 4.26
N SER A 36 9.65 3.22 3.75
CA SER A 36 9.32 3.83 2.46
C SER A 36 7.82 3.93 2.23
N ARG A 37 7.42 4.94 1.47
CA ARG A 37 6.05 5.13 0.96
C ARG A 37 5.97 5.00 -0.57
N GLU A 38 6.96 4.37 -1.21
CA GLU A 38 6.99 4.13 -2.67
C GLU A 38 5.83 3.26 -3.17
N GLY A 39 5.29 2.40 -2.32
CA GLY A 39 4.17 1.52 -2.65
C GLY A 39 3.53 0.88 -1.44
N GLY A 40 2.41 0.20 -1.65
CA GLY A 40 1.66 -0.45 -0.57
C GLY A 40 2.42 -1.61 0.09
N ILE A 41 3.24 -2.35 -0.66
CA ILE A 41 4.02 -3.48 -0.12
C ILE A 41 4.98 -3.01 0.96
N GLU A 42 5.68 -1.89 0.73
CA GLU A 42 6.62 -1.30 1.66
C GLU A 42 5.94 -0.95 2.99
N VAL A 43 4.75 -0.33 2.92
CA VAL A 43 3.93 0.00 4.09
C VAL A 43 3.51 -1.27 4.85
N VAL A 44 3.03 -2.28 4.15
CA VAL A 44 2.61 -3.55 4.78
C VAL A 44 3.78 -4.23 5.48
N VAL A 45 4.94 -4.31 4.82
CA VAL A 45 6.15 -4.93 5.41
C VAL A 45 6.60 -4.16 6.65
N GLU A 46 6.62 -2.82 6.59
CA GLU A 46 6.98 -1.97 7.73
C GLU A 46 6.04 -2.19 8.92
N GLU A 47 4.72 -2.14 8.68
CA GLU A 47 3.72 -2.25 9.74
C GLU A 47 3.71 -3.66 10.38
N LEU A 48 3.84 -4.72 9.58
CA LEU A 48 3.99 -6.08 10.09
C LEU A 48 5.28 -6.24 10.88
N ALA A 49 6.42 -5.84 10.30
CA ALA A 49 7.74 -6.04 10.91
C ALA A 49 7.87 -5.29 12.24
N ALA A 50 7.45 -4.02 12.30
CA ALA A 50 7.51 -3.22 13.51
C ALA A 50 6.69 -3.83 14.66
N ARG A 51 5.47 -4.33 14.36
CA ARG A 51 4.63 -4.97 15.38
C ARG A 51 5.16 -6.33 15.81
N MET A 52 5.70 -7.12 14.88
CA MET A 52 6.36 -8.38 15.25
C MET A 52 7.56 -8.14 16.17
N VAL A 53 8.29 -7.02 16.00
CA VAL A 53 9.33 -6.62 16.96
C VAL A 53 8.73 -6.30 18.33
N VAL A 54 7.61 -5.58 18.39
CA VAL A 54 6.89 -5.31 19.64
C VAL A 54 6.41 -6.61 20.30
N HIS A 55 5.99 -7.60 19.52
CA HIS A 55 5.67 -8.95 20.00
C HIS A 55 6.91 -9.76 20.43
N GLY A 56 8.13 -9.22 20.35
CA GLY A 56 9.37 -9.82 20.84
C GLY A 56 10.10 -10.69 19.83
N HIS A 57 9.72 -10.67 18.56
CA HIS A 57 10.43 -11.38 17.50
C HIS A 57 11.58 -10.55 16.94
N ALA A 58 12.63 -11.22 16.41
CA ALA A 58 13.75 -10.58 15.76
C ALA A 58 13.48 -10.51 14.25
N VAL A 59 13.18 -9.31 13.72
CA VAL A 59 12.85 -9.13 12.32
C VAL A 59 13.97 -8.45 11.54
N THR A 60 14.31 -8.98 10.37
CA THR A 60 15.25 -8.40 9.42
C THR A 60 14.55 -8.14 8.10
N CYS A 61 14.58 -6.91 7.61
CA CYS A 61 14.11 -6.53 6.28
C CYS A 61 15.28 -6.41 5.31
N TYR A 62 15.17 -7.07 4.15
CA TYR A 62 16.17 -7.04 3.09
C TYR A 62 15.83 -5.96 2.06
N ASN A 63 16.42 -4.78 2.22
CA ASN A 63 16.17 -3.61 1.40
C ASN A 63 16.92 -3.69 0.06
N ARG A 64 16.25 -3.25 -1.01
CA ARG A 64 16.85 -3.05 -2.32
C ARG A 64 17.72 -1.79 -2.30
N SER A 65 18.92 -1.85 -2.87
CA SER A 65 19.73 -0.66 -3.19
C SER A 65 19.14 0.07 -4.40
N GLY A 66 19.50 1.35 -4.60
CA GLY A 66 19.02 2.20 -5.69
C GLY A 66 18.22 3.40 -5.17
N HIS A 67 17.68 4.18 -6.11
CA HIS A 67 17.00 5.44 -5.82
C HIS A 67 15.49 5.27 -5.65
N HIS A 68 14.85 6.26 -5.02
CA HIS A 68 13.40 6.33 -4.90
C HIS A 68 12.76 6.50 -6.29
N VAL A 69 11.65 5.79 -6.56
CA VAL A 69 11.01 5.80 -7.89
C VAL A 69 10.40 7.14 -8.27
N SER A 70 10.12 8.01 -7.30
CA SER A 70 9.57 9.35 -7.54
C SER A 70 10.63 10.46 -7.64
N GLY A 71 11.91 10.12 -7.48
CA GLY A 71 13.02 11.07 -7.58
C GLY A 71 14.06 10.88 -6.48
N ARG A 72 15.31 11.30 -6.75
CA ARG A 72 16.42 11.17 -5.80
C ARG A 72 16.26 12.05 -4.55
N GLU A 73 15.47 13.10 -4.65
CA GLU A 73 15.13 13.99 -3.54
C GLU A 73 14.34 13.28 -2.42
N TYR A 74 13.79 12.10 -2.70
CA TYR A 74 13.06 11.26 -1.75
C TYR A 74 13.90 10.06 -1.26
N ASP A 75 15.17 9.99 -1.61
CA ASP A 75 16.05 8.93 -1.11
C ASP A 75 16.19 9.05 0.40
N SER A 76 15.91 7.95 1.12
CA SER A 76 16.14 7.88 2.56
C SER A 76 17.62 7.60 2.86
N GLU A 77 18.09 8.04 4.02
CA GLU A 77 19.41 7.68 4.54
C GLU A 77 19.55 6.15 4.67
N HIS A 78 20.78 5.66 4.53
CA HIS A 78 21.11 4.27 4.79
C HIS A 78 21.03 4.00 6.29
N LEU A 79 19.92 3.38 6.73
CA LEU A 79 19.73 2.97 8.11
C LEU A 79 20.05 1.47 8.25
N ASP A 80 20.72 1.11 9.34
CA ASP A 80 20.94 -0.30 9.73
C ASP A 80 19.77 -0.84 10.58
N GLU A 81 19.00 0.07 11.20
CA GLU A 81 17.84 -0.25 12.04
C GLU A 81 16.76 0.83 11.93
N TYR A 82 15.51 0.41 11.96
CA TYR A 82 14.35 1.30 12.01
C TYR A 82 13.23 0.67 12.82
N ARG A 83 12.71 1.32 13.85
CA ARG A 83 11.64 0.82 14.75
C ARG A 83 11.96 -0.58 15.32
N GLY A 84 13.24 -0.86 15.64
CA GLY A 84 13.68 -2.17 16.10
C GLY A 84 13.83 -3.24 15.01
N ILE A 85 13.50 -2.91 13.77
CA ILE A 85 13.67 -3.78 12.60
C ILE A 85 15.12 -3.67 12.13
N ARG A 86 15.84 -4.78 12.05
CA ARG A 86 17.19 -4.79 11.42
C ARG A 86 17.05 -4.65 9.91
N LEU A 87 17.80 -3.71 9.32
CA LEU A 87 17.82 -3.48 7.88
C LEU A 87 19.09 -4.02 7.25
N ARG A 88 18.96 -4.70 6.11
CA ARG A 88 20.09 -5.22 5.32
C ARG A 88 19.94 -4.79 3.88
N HIS A 89 20.95 -4.11 3.35
CA HIS A 89 20.96 -3.63 1.98
C HIS A 89 21.55 -4.70 1.04
N LEU A 90 20.80 -5.03 0.00
CA LEU A 90 21.16 -6.06 -0.98
C LEU A 90 21.88 -5.44 -2.18
N PRO A 91 22.89 -6.12 -2.74
CA PRO A 91 23.41 -5.76 -4.06
C PRO A 91 22.28 -5.80 -5.08
N THR A 92 22.09 -4.71 -5.82
CA THR A 92 20.99 -4.57 -6.77
C THR A 92 21.53 -4.01 -8.09
N ILE A 93 21.19 -4.63 -9.20
CA ILE A 93 21.49 -4.06 -10.53
C ILE A 93 20.40 -3.04 -10.84
N ASP A 94 20.74 -1.75 -10.73
CA ASP A 94 19.80 -0.65 -10.91
C ASP A 94 19.44 -0.43 -12.39
N ARG A 95 18.72 -1.40 -12.95
CA ARG A 95 18.12 -1.37 -14.29
C ARG A 95 16.68 -1.87 -14.20
N LYS A 96 15.81 -1.28 -15.02
CA LYS A 96 14.38 -1.63 -15.10
C LYS A 96 14.18 -3.14 -15.22
N GLY A 97 13.43 -3.74 -14.30
CA GLY A 97 13.19 -5.18 -14.20
C GLY A 97 14.30 -5.96 -13.48
N LEU A 98 15.59 -5.70 -13.74
CA LEU A 98 16.70 -6.42 -13.11
C LEU A 98 16.85 -6.11 -11.63
N ALA A 99 16.52 -4.91 -11.21
CA ALA A 99 16.58 -4.51 -9.81
C ALA A 99 15.69 -5.40 -8.92
N ALA A 100 14.48 -5.71 -9.38
CA ALA A 100 13.56 -6.61 -8.66
C ALA A 100 14.07 -8.06 -8.64
N VAL A 101 14.57 -8.55 -9.76
CA VAL A 101 15.08 -9.93 -9.90
C VAL A 101 16.32 -10.14 -9.03
N THR A 102 17.32 -9.25 -9.14
CA THR A 102 18.58 -9.41 -8.41
C THR A 102 18.40 -9.25 -6.90
N SER A 103 17.63 -8.25 -6.44
CA SER A 103 17.34 -8.09 -5.01
C SER A 103 16.58 -9.29 -4.43
N SER A 104 15.63 -9.84 -5.18
CA SER A 104 14.87 -11.02 -4.73
C SER A 104 15.74 -12.27 -4.65
N PHE A 105 16.63 -12.47 -5.63
CA PHE A 105 17.58 -13.59 -5.62
C PHE A 105 18.52 -13.50 -4.42
N PHE A 106 19.23 -12.38 -4.26
CA PHE A 106 20.17 -12.20 -3.16
C PHE A 106 19.47 -12.18 -1.80
N GLY A 107 18.24 -11.65 -1.71
CA GLY A 107 17.44 -11.67 -0.49
C GLY A 107 17.06 -13.08 -0.07
N CYS A 108 16.54 -13.90 -0.98
CA CYS A 108 16.23 -15.30 -0.70
C CYS A 108 17.49 -16.11 -0.38
N LEU A 109 18.62 -15.85 -1.06
CA LEU A 109 19.89 -16.52 -0.79
C LEU A 109 20.41 -16.16 0.61
N ALA A 110 20.46 -14.87 0.96
CA ALA A 110 20.89 -14.41 2.27
C ALA A 110 19.99 -14.94 3.39
N ALA A 111 18.68 -14.95 3.18
CA ALA A 111 17.71 -15.50 4.13
C ALA A 111 17.87 -17.02 4.31
N ALA A 112 18.17 -17.75 3.24
CA ALA A 112 18.37 -19.21 3.29
C ALA A 112 19.53 -19.62 4.19
N PHE A 113 20.65 -18.90 4.10
CA PHE A 113 21.86 -19.20 4.89
C PHE A 113 21.97 -18.38 6.18
N GLY A 114 21.07 -17.44 6.39
CA GLY A 114 20.97 -16.67 7.63
C GLY A 114 20.35 -17.44 8.80
N PRO A 115 20.46 -16.90 10.01
CA PRO A 115 19.95 -17.53 11.23
C PRO A 115 18.43 -17.30 11.41
N TYR A 116 17.63 -17.55 10.38
CA TYR A 116 16.19 -17.32 10.40
C TYR A 116 15.40 -18.61 10.58
N ASP A 117 14.28 -18.51 11.25
CA ASP A 117 13.32 -19.59 11.44
C ASP A 117 12.24 -19.51 10.34
N VAL A 118 11.86 -18.27 9.97
CA VAL A 118 10.84 -17.96 8.95
C VAL A 118 11.41 -17.00 7.89
N VAL A 119 11.07 -17.26 6.63
CA VAL A 119 11.31 -16.36 5.51
C VAL A 119 9.97 -15.98 4.89
N HIS A 120 9.58 -14.72 5.06
CA HIS A 120 8.34 -14.18 4.49
C HIS A 120 8.67 -13.45 3.19
N VAL A 121 8.17 -13.98 2.09
CA VAL A 121 8.35 -13.44 0.74
C VAL A 121 7.11 -12.65 0.36
N HIS A 122 7.31 -11.42 -0.14
CA HIS A 122 6.23 -10.54 -0.58
C HIS A 122 6.23 -10.38 -2.10
N ALA A 123 5.08 -10.60 -2.72
CA ALA A 123 4.77 -10.54 -4.14
C ALA A 123 5.24 -11.74 -4.98
N GLU A 124 4.61 -11.90 -6.14
CA GLU A 124 4.79 -13.03 -7.08
C GLU A 124 6.18 -13.07 -7.70
N GLY A 125 6.71 -11.90 -8.11
CA GLY A 125 8.04 -11.83 -8.74
C GLY A 125 9.15 -12.37 -7.83
N PRO A 126 9.28 -11.90 -6.59
CA PRO A 126 10.21 -12.44 -5.59
C PRO A 126 9.99 -13.92 -5.28
N ALA A 127 8.77 -14.43 -5.35
CA ALA A 127 8.44 -15.82 -5.11
C ALA A 127 9.15 -16.80 -6.06
N MET A 128 9.68 -16.30 -7.21
CA MET A 128 10.52 -17.05 -8.13
C MET A 128 11.70 -17.75 -7.42
N PHE A 129 12.20 -17.19 -6.32
CA PHE A 129 13.34 -17.70 -5.57
C PHE A 129 12.97 -18.31 -4.21
N SER A 130 11.67 -18.47 -3.93
CA SER A 130 11.17 -19.03 -2.65
C SER A 130 11.61 -20.47 -2.38
N TRP A 131 11.98 -21.22 -3.41
CA TRP A 131 12.54 -22.57 -3.31
C TRP A 131 13.91 -22.61 -2.61
N ILE A 132 14.71 -21.51 -2.67
CA ILE A 132 16.04 -21.46 -2.06
C ILE A 132 15.95 -21.62 -0.52
N PRO A 133 15.24 -20.72 0.22
CA PRO A 133 15.06 -20.91 1.65
C PRO A 133 14.27 -22.17 2.01
N ARG A 134 13.39 -22.66 1.13
CA ARG A 134 12.67 -23.93 1.33
C ARG A 134 13.62 -25.12 1.39
N LEU A 135 14.60 -25.18 0.48
CA LEU A 135 15.59 -26.26 0.43
C LEU A 135 16.54 -26.27 1.63
N THR A 136 16.78 -25.13 2.27
CA THR A 136 17.58 -25.04 3.50
C THR A 136 16.78 -25.25 4.78
N GLY A 137 15.55 -25.73 4.67
CA GLY A 137 14.69 -26.08 5.81
C GLY A 137 14.03 -24.88 6.50
N LYS A 138 14.06 -23.69 5.89
CA LYS A 138 13.35 -22.52 6.43
C LYS A 138 11.85 -22.67 6.21
N ARG A 139 11.04 -22.19 7.16
CA ARG A 139 9.62 -22.00 6.93
C ARG A 139 9.40 -20.83 5.99
N VAL A 140 8.78 -21.06 4.85
CA VAL A 140 8.53 -20.04 3.81
C VAL A 140 7.07 -19.67 3.81
N ILE A 141 6.79 -18.40 4.00
CA ILE A 141 5.46 -17.78 3.89
C ILE A 141 5.48 -16.85 2.66
N LEU A 142 4.39 -16.80 1.91
CA LEU A 142 4.25 -15.94 0.74
C LEU A 142 3.00 -15.07 0.87
N THR A 143 3.16 -13.75 0.76
CA THR A 143 2.01 -12.84 0.62
C THR A 143 1.87 -12.36 -0.83
N ILE A 144 0.71 -12.59 -1.42
CA ILE A 144 0.29 -12.10 -2.74
C ILE A 144 -0.49 -10.79 -2.53
N HIS A 145 0.11 -9.67 -2.97
CA HIS A 145 -0.47 -8.33 -2.83
C HIS A 145 -1.42 -7.93 -3.96
N GLY A 146 -1.69 -8.82 -4.88
CA GLY A 146 -2.51 -8.65 -6.06
C GLY A 146 -1.90 -9.43 -7.22
N LEU A 147 -2.67 -9.66 -8.28
CA LEU A 147 -2.19 -10.40 -9.46
C LEU A 147 -1.39 -9.45 -10.36
N ASP A 148 -0.10 -9.31 -10.06
CA ASP A 148 0.78 -8.34 -10.74
C ASP A 148 0.88 -8.56 -12.26
N TRP A 149 0.79 -9.81 -12.72
CA TRP A 149 0.80 -10.12 -14.16
C TRP A 149 -0.42 -9.57 -14.91
N ALA A 150 -1.52 -9.26 -14.22
CA ALA A 150 -2.73 -8.66 -14.79
C ALA A 150 -2.58 -7.15 -15.08
N ARG A 151 -1.54 -6.50 -14.54
CA ARG A 151 -1.28 -5.07 -14.76
C ARG A 151 -0.85 -4.79 -16.19
N ASP A 152 -1.34 -3.69 -16.76
CA ASP A 152 -1.11 -3.32 -18.16
C ASP A 152 0.37 -3.25 -18.54
N LYS A 153 1.23 -2.79 -17.65
CA LYS A 153 2.69 -2.69 -17.89
C LYS A 153 3.37 -4.03 -18.18
N TRP A 154 2.74 -5.16 -17.81
CA TRP A 154 3.29 -6.49 -18.00
C TRP A 154 2.63 -7.26 -19.12
N LYS A 155 1.50 -6.82 -19.66
CA LYS A 155 0.77 -7.51 -20.73
C LYS A 155 1.69 -7.80 -21.92
N GLY A 156 1.78 -9.08 -22.32
CA GLY A 156 2.57 -9.53 -23.47
C GLY A 156 4.10 -9.42 -23.33
N SER A 157 4.63 -9.15 -22.14
CA SER A 157 6.07 -8.98 -21.89
C SER A 157 6.71 -10.21 -21.25
N PHE A 158 8.04 -10.34 -21.38
CA PHE A 158 8.83 -11.31 -20.61
C PHE A 158 8.59 -11.17 -19.08
N GLY A 159 8.32 -9.96 -18.62
CA GLY A 159 7.97 -9.68 -17.22
C GLY A 159 6.71 -10.42 -16.76
N SER A 160 5.67 -10.49 -17.59
CA SER A 160 4.46 -11.27 -17.26
C SER A 160 4.77 -12.76 -17.11
N TRP A 161 5.58 -13.33 -18.01
CA TRP A 161 6.03 -14.72 -17.89
C TRP A 161 6.80 -14.96 -16.60
N TYR A 162 7.75 -14.08 -16.27
CA TYR A 162 8.55 -14.16 -15.05
C TYR A 162 7.67 -14.12 -13.79
N ILE A 163 6.71 -13.20 -13.74
CA ILE A 163 5.79 -13.06 -12.59
C ILE A 163 4.91 -14.32 -12.43
N ARG A 164 4.32 -14.82 -13.52
CA ARG A 164 3.53 -16.06 -13.51
C ARG A 164 4.35 -17.29 -13.12
N MET A 165 5.62 -17.34 -13.52
CA MET A 165 6.51 -18.42 -13.11
C MET A 165 6.83 -18.32 -11.62
N GLY A 166 7.07 -17.10 -11.11
CA GLY A 166 7.27 -16.85 -9.69
C GLY A 166 6.04 -17.24 -8.87
N GLU A 167 4.84 -16.89 -9.33
CA GLU A 167 3.57 -17.29 -8.71
C GLU A 167 3.45 -18.83 -8.64
N LYS A 168 3.70 -19.53 -9.76
CA LYS A 168 3.66 -21.00 -9.83
C LYS A 168 4.67 -21.67 -8.91
N ILE A 169 5.89 -21.12 -8.80
CA ILE A 169 6.93 -21.62 -7.90
C ILE A 169 6.52 -21.33 -6.45
N GLY A 170 6.06 -20.12 -6.16
CA GLY A 170 5.56 -19.73 -4.85
C GLY A 170 4.42 -20.62 -4.38
N ALA A 171 3.45 -20.90 -5.25
CA ALA A 171 2.34 -21.80 -4.96
C ALA A 171 2.78 -23.23 -4.56
N ARG A 172 3.93 -23.69 -5.06
CA ARG A 172 4.49 -25.02 -4.75
C ARG A 172 5.43 -25.01 -3.56
N CYS A 173 6.21 -23.95 -3.40
CA CYS A 173 7.32 -23.90 -2.44
C CYS A 173 6.96 -23.26 -1.11
N ALA A 174 5.99 -22.34 -1.07
CA ALA A 174 5.55 -21.75 0.19
C ALA A 174 4.83 -22.79 1.07
N HIS A 175 5.09 -22.75 2.38
CA HIS A 175 4.34 -23.53 3.35
C HIS A 175 2.91 -23.00 3.46
N GLU A 176 2.76 -21.71 3.65
CA GLU A 176 1.49 -20.99 3.69
C GLU A 176 1.50 -19.81 2.71
N ILE A 177 0.34 -19.48 2.18
CA ILE A 177 0.14 -18.36 1.25
C ILE A 177 -0.94 -17.47 1.81
N ILE A 178 -0.61 -16.19 1.93
CA ILE A 178 -1.53 -15.12 2.34
C ILE A 178 -1.99 -14.39 1.09
N VAL A 179 -3.29 -14.13 1.00
CA VAL A 179 -3.91 -13.32 -0.05
C VAL A 179 -4.81 -12.25 0.56
N LEU A 180 -5.00 -11.14 -0.15
CA LEU A 180 -5.66 -9.95 0.38
C LEU A 180 -7.16 -9.86 0.02
N ASN A 181 -7.66 -10.75 -0.84
CA ASN A 181 -9.07 -10.80 -1.25
C ASN A 181 -9.51 -12.22 -1.60
N HIS A 182 -10.81 -12.45 -1.61
CA HIS A 182 -11.40 -13.76 -1.89
C HIS A 182 -11.30 -14.16 -3.36
N GLY A 183 -11.29 -13.20 -4.29
CA GLY A 183 -11.06 -13.47 -5.70
C GLY A 183 -9.70 -14.13 -5.94
N THR A 184 -8.65 -13.63 -5.28
CA THR A 184 -7.31 -14.24 -5.32
C THR A 184 -7.27 -15.60 -4.63
N GLN A 185 -8.02 -15.80 -3.53
CA GLN A 185 -8.17 -17.14 -2.89
C GLN A 185 -8.72 -18.15 -3.90
N LYS A 186 -9.82 -17.81 -4.53
CA LYS A 186 -10.47 -18.66 -5.54
C LYS A 186 -9.53 -18.95 -6.71
N TYR A 187 -8.84 -17.93 -7.20
CA TYR A 187 -7.87 -18.06 -8.30
C TYR A 187 -6.76 -19.08 -7.98
N PHE A 188 -6.15 -19.03 -6.77
CA PHE A 188 -5.11 -19.96 -6.36
C PHE A 188 -5.64 -21.40 -6.21
N LEU A 189 -6.87 -21.54 -5.69
CA LEU A 189 -7.52 -22.84 -5.59
C LEU A 189 -7.80 -23.43 -6.98
N ASP A 190 -8.39 -22.67 -7.89
CA ASP A 190 -8.78 -23.13 -9.23
C ASP A 190 -7.56 -23.39 -10.13
N THR A 191 -6.50 -22.55 -10.00
CA THR A 191 -5.34 -22.61 -10.90
C THR A 191 -4.28 -23.62 -10.43
N TYR A 192 -4.04 -23.68 -9.11
CA TYR A 192 -2.94 -24.46 -8.52
C TYR A 192 -3.40 -25.57 -7.57
N GLY A 193 -4.70 -25.70 -7.29
CA GLY A 193 -5.23 -26.59 -6.27
C GLY A 193 -4.73 -26.21 -4.87
N ARG A 194 -4.33 -24.95 -4.65
CA ARG A 194 -3.68 -24.46 -3.45
C ARG A 194 -4.64 -23.66 -2.59
N THR A 195 -4.87 -24.14 -1.35
CA THR A 195 -5.56 -23.35 -0.33
C THR A 195 -4.67 -22.21 0.14
N THR A 196 -5.29 -21.05 0.40
CA THR A 196 -4.61 -19.83 0.85
C THR A 196 -5.35 -19.21 2.04
N HIS A 197 -4.68 -18.36 2.80
CA HIS A 197 -5.25 -17.65 3.93
C HIS A 197 -5.63 -16.23 3.52
N TYR A 198 -6.89 -15.85 3.72
CA TYR A 198 -7.33 -14.48 3.58
C TYR A 198 -6.92 -13.70 4.83
N ILE A 199 -5.89 -12.88 4.72
CA ILE A 199 -5.45 -11.93 5.74
C ILE A 199 -5.34 -10.57 5.07
N PRO A 200 -6.27 -9.65 5.33
CA PRO A 200 -6.32 -8.34 4.67
C PRO A 200 -5.18 -7.42 5.12
N ASN A 201 -5.01 -6.29 4.44
CA ASN A 201 -4.18 -5.21 4.95
C ASN A 201 -4.82 -4.56 6.17
N GLY A 202 -3.99 -4.05 7.07
CA GLY A 202 -4.45 -3.29 8.23
C GLY A 202 -4.44 -1.77 7.99
N VAL A 203 -5.02 -1.06 8.94
CA VAL A 203 -4.99 0.41 9.00
C VAL A 203 -4.75 0.89 10.42
N ASN A 204 -4.07 2.03 10.54
CA ASN A 204 -3.90 2.73 11.81
C ASN A 204 -5.05 3.74 12.00
N PRO A 205 -5.57 3.90 13.23
CA PRO A 205 -6.41 5.05 13.55
C PRO A 205 -5.68 6.34 13.22
N ALA A 206 -6.34 7.24 12.49
CA ALA A 206 -5.78 8.53 12.12
C ALA A 206 -6.33 9.64 13.03
N ALA A 207 -5.47 10.62 13.32
CA ALA A 207 -5.88 11.86 13.98
C ALA A 207 -5.97 12.98 12.92
N PRO A 208 -7.16 13.54 12.65
CA PRO A 208 -7.29 14.66 11.72
C PRO A 208 -6.43 15.87 12.14
N VAL A 209 -5.77 16.49 11.16
CA VAL A 209 -4.91 17.66 11.35
C VAL A 209 -5.47 18.86 10.58
N PRO A 210 -5.19 20.12 11.01
CA PRO A 210 -5.64 21.31 10.30
C PRO A 210 -4.99 21.47 8.93
N ALA A 211 -5.58 22.36 8.10
CA ALA A 211 -5.07 22.67 6.78
C ALA A 211 -4.07 23.83 6.87
N ASP A 212 -2.80 23.56 7.08
CA ASP A 212 -1.75 24.56 7.22
C ASP A 212 -0.86 24.58 5.96
N ILE A 213 -0.13 23.50 5.66
CA ILE A 213 0.75 23.38 4.50
C ILE A 213 -0.07 23.43 3.19
N ILE A 214 -1.22 22.75 3.16
CA ILE A 214 -2.06 22.72 1.95
C ILE A 214 -2.69 24.06 1.66
N ARG A 215 -2.97 24.87 2.67
CA ARG A 215 -3.45 26.26 2.52
C ARG A 215 -2.35 27.13 1.94
N GLU A 216 -1.16 27.07 2.52
CA GLU A 216 -0.02 27.88 2.09
C GLU A 216 0.41 27.57 0.65
N LYS A 217 0.54 26.25 0.32
CA LYS A 217 1.08 25.84 -0.99
C LYS A 217 0.06 25.83 -2.12
N TYR A 218 -1.20 25.50 -1.83
CA TYR A 218 -2.21 25.22 -2.86
C TYR A 218 -3.50 26.03 -2.68
N GLY A 219 -3.60 26.85 -1.63
CA GLY A 219 -4.84 27.58 -1.32
C GLY A 219 -6.03 26.65 -1.06
N LEU A 220 -5.78 25.51 -0.39
CA LEU A 220 -6.79 24.53 -0.07
C LEU A 220 -7.28 24.69 1.37
N GLU A 221 -8.59 24.69 1.52
CA GLU A 221 -9.28 24.74 2.80
C GLU A 221 -10.02 23.42 3.08
N LYS A 222 -10.45 23.23 4.32
CA LYS A 222 -11.27 22.07 4.67
C LYS A 222 -12.52 21.99 3.79
N ASP A 223 -12.79 20.79 3.29
CA ASP A 223 -13.91 20.47 2.41
C ASP A 223 -13.94 21.23 1.08
N SER A 224 -12.84 21.90 0.67
CA SER A 224 -12.77 22.66 -0.59
C SER A 224 -12.35 21.84 -1.80
N TYR A 225 -12.00 20.56 -1.64
CA TYR A 225 -11.47 19.73 -2.72
C TYR A 225 -11.88 18.26 -2.64
N ILE A 226 -11.84 17.64 -3.82
CA ILE A 226 -11.91 16.17 -4.01
C ILE A 226 -10.48 15.67 -4.11
N LEU A 227 -10.14 14.61 -3.36
CA LEU A 227 -8.80 14.03 -3.31
C LEU A 227 -8.72 12.71 -4.06
N TYR A 228 -7.74 12.59 -4.93
CA TYR A 228 -7.15 11.31 -5.35
C TYR A 228 -5.74 11.22 -4.77
N LEU A 229 -5.38 10.10 -4.14
CA LEU A 229 -4.04 9.85 -3.66
C LEU A 229 -3.61 8.43 -4.01
N GLY A 230 -2.54 8.30 -4.83
CA GLY A 230 -2.06 7.00 -5.25
C GLY A 230 -0.96 7.10 -6.32
N ARG A 231 -0.41 5.96 -6.72
CA ARG A 231 0.57 5.93 -7.81
C ARG A 231 -0.06 6.35 -9.13
N MET A 232 0.67 7.12 -9.92
CA MET A 232 0.22 7.56 -11.24
C MET A 232 0.51 6.48 -12.29
N VAL A 233 -0.37 5.47 -12.32
CA VAL A 233 -0.33 4.35 -13.29
C VAL A 233 -1.72 4.13 -13.89
N PRO A 234 -1.83 3.68 -15.16
CA PRO A 234 -3.11 3.58 -15.86
C PRO A 234 -4.18 2.78 -15.10
N GLU A 235 -3.80 1.65 -14.51
CA GLU A 235 -4.71 0.78 -13.78
C GLU A 235 -5.34 1.40 -12.52
N LYS A 236 -4.85 2.57 -12.08
CA LYS A 236 -5.45 3.36 -11.00
C LYS A 236 -6.56 4.29 -11.47
N GLY A 237 -6.81 4.38 -12.77
CA GLY A 237 -7.98 5.03 -13.36
C GLY A 237 -8.09 6.54 -13.15
N CYS A 238 -7.00 7.24 -12.75
CA CYS A 238 -7.05 8.69 -12.49
C CYS A 238 -7.56 9.50 -13.68
N HIS A 239 -7.37 9.01 -14.91
CA HIS A 239 -7.90 9.62 -16.13
C HIS A 239 -9.43 9.63 -16.18
N TYR A 240 -10.12 8.59 -15.63
CA TYR A 240 -11.58 8.61 -15.52
C TYR A 240 -12.05 9.72 -14.59
N LEU A 241 -11.31 9.94 -13.49
CA LEU A 241 -11.65 10.98 -12.53
C LEU A 241 -11.48 12.38 -13.13
N VAL A 242 -10.40 12.62 -13.90
CA VAL A 242 -10.20 13.90 -14.60
C VAL A 242 -11.35 14.16 -15.58
N ASP A 243 -11.75 13.17 -16.39
CA ASP A 243 -12.86 13.31 -17.34
C ASP A 243 -14.20 13.51 -16.63
N ALA A 244 -14.47 12.78 -15.55
CA ALA A 244 -15.68 12.93 -14.77
C ALA A 244 -15.74 14.31 -14.10
N PHE A 245 -14.64 14.78 -13.53
CA PHE A 245 -14.54 16.08 -12.87
C PHE A 245 -14.82 17.24 -13.82
N LYS A 246 -14.33 17.18 -15.06
CA LYS A 246 -14.60 18.20 -16.09
C LYS A 246 -16.08 18.37 -16.42
N LYS A 247 -16.92 17.36 -16.15
CA LYS A 247 -18.39 17.42 -16.34
C LYS A 247 -19.12 18.06 -15.17
N LEU A 248 -18.43 18.34 -14.05
CA LEU A 248 -19.05 18.89 -12.85
C LEU A 248 -19.14 20.41 -12.91
N ASP A 249 -20.32 20.93 -12.58
CA ASP A 249 -20.50 22.35 -12.23
C ASP A 249 -20.26 22.50 -10.73
N THR A 250 -19.03 22.88 -10.35
CA THR A 250 -18.61 22.98 -8.95
C THR A 250 -17.43 23.95 -8.78
N ASP A 251 -17.38 24.59 -7.64
CA ASP A 251 -16.26 25.42 -7.18
C ASP A 251 -15.14 24.60 -6.51
N LYS A 252 -15.38 23.31 -6.25
CA LYS A 252 -14.39 22.43 -5.64
C LYS A 252 -13.20 22.24 -6.56
N LYS A 253 -12.02 22.05 -5.93
CA LYS A 253 -10.81 21.67 -6.65
C LYS A 253 -10.69 20.14 -6.73
N LEU A 254 -9.99 19.64 -7.74
CA LEU A 254 -9.56 18.25 -7.82
C LEU A 254 -8.07 18.21 -7.50
N VAL A 255 -7.70 17.54 -6.42
CA VAL A 255 -6.30 17.34 -6.01
C VAL A 255 -5.87 15.93 -6.38
N ILE A 256 -4.86 15.83 -7.24
CA ILE A 256 -4.24 14.58 -7.69
C ILE A 256 -2.87 14.49 -7.05
N ALA A 257 -2.78 13.68 -5.99
CA ALA A 257 -1.58 13.48 -5.21
C ALA A 257 -0.94 12.11 -5.51
N GLY A 258 0.37 12.12 -5.77
CA GLY A 258 1.17 10.91 -5.98
C GLY A 258 2.23 11.07 -7.06
N GLY A 259 3.24 10.22 -6.99
CA GLY A 259 4.36 10.19 -7.92
C GLY A 259 4.17 9.20 -9.07
N SER A 260 4.94 9.40 -10.13
CA SER A 260 5.08 8.42 -11.21
C SER A 260 5.89 7.21 -10.69
N SER A 261 5.55 6.02 -11.16
CA SER A 261 6.32 4.79 -10.93
C SER A 261 6.75 4.21 -12.27
N ASP A 262 7.81 4.76 -12.86
CA ASP A 262 8.25 4.48 -14.24
C ASP A 262 7.19 4.82 -15.33
N THR A 263 6.27 5.71 -15.02
CA THR A 263 5.09 6.06 -15.84
C THR A 263 4.95 7.56 -16.05
N GLN A 264 6.06 8.27 -16.25
CA GLN A 264 6.05 9.72 -16.47
C GLN A 264 5.12 10.11 -17.64
N TRP A 265 5.11 9.31 -18.70
CA TRP A 265 4.20 9.52 -19.85
C TRP A 265 2.71 9.56 -19.44
N TYR A 266 2.32 8.81 -18.42
CA TYR A 266 0.94 8.81 -17.95
C TYR A 266 0.61 10.09 -17.16
N MET A 267 1.57 10.56 -16.35
CA MET A 267 1.45 11.84 -15.67
C MET A 267 1.31 12.98 -16.68
N ASP A 268 2.12 12.99 -17.74
CA ASP A 268 2.08 14.00 -18.79
C ASP A 268 0.74 13.96 -19.52
N LYS A 269 0.23 12.76 -19.84
CA LYS A 269 -1.10 12.57 -20.41
C LYS A 269 -2.21 13.10 -19.50
N LEU A 270 -2.15 12.86 -18.18
CA LEU A 270 -3.14 13.38 -17.23
C LEU A 270 -3.13 14.91 -17.18
N LYS A 271 -1.96 15.54 -17.23
CA LYS A 271 -1.83 17.01 -17.29
C LYS A 271 -2.40 17.56 -18.60
N GLU A 272 -2.12 16.93 -19.74
CA GLU A 272 -2.71 17.28 -21.02
C GLU A 272 -4.23 17.14 -21.00
N GLN A 273 -4.75 16.05 -20.41
CA GLN A 273 -6.17 15.79 -20.27
C GLN A 273 -6.87 16.81 -19.36
N ALA A 274 -6.22 17.24 -18.27
CA ALA A 274 -6.72 18.32 -17.42
C ALA A 274 -6.77 19.66 -18.19
N GLY A 275 -5.81 19.89 -19.10
CA GLY A 275 -5.73 21.09 -19.90
C GLY A 275 -5.48 22.34 -19.06
N SER A 276 -6.23 23.41 -19.33
CA SER A 276 -6.15 24.70 -18.62
C SER A 276 -7.14 24.83 -17.45
N ASP A 277 -7.73 23.73 -16.97
CA ASP A 277 -8.65 23.78 -15.84
C ASP A 277 -7.88 24.03 -14.53
N GLU A 278 -7.88 25.27 -14.06
CA GLU A 278 -7.18 25.72 -12.85
C GLU A 278 -7.71 25.06 -11.57
N ARG A 279 -8.86 24.37 -11.63
CA ARG A 279 -9.38 23.60 -10.49
C ARG A 279 -8.63 22.29 -10.26
N VAL A 280 -7.85 21.79 -11.26
CA VAL A 280 -7.10 20.53 -11.17
C VAL A 280 -5.67 20.80 -10.70
N ILE A 281 -5.32 20.29 -9.52
CA ILE A 281 -4.02 20.50 -8.89
C ILE A 281 -3.27 19.17 -8.84
N PHE A 282 -2.05 19.14 -9.40
CA PHE A 282 -1.12 18.02 -9.29
C PHE A 282 -0.06 18.34 -8.24
N THR A 283 -0.03 17.61 -7.14
CA THR A 283 0.93 17.86 -6.05
C THR A 283 2.28 17.16 -6.25
N GLY A 284 2.34 16.14 -7.11
CA GLY A 284 3.45 15.20 -7.15
C GLY A 284 3.41 14.23 -5.97
N PHE A 285 4.55 13.60 -5.68
CA PHE A 285 4.67 12.70 -4.52
C PHE A 285 4.48 13.49 -3.22
N VAL A 286 3.71 12.92 -2.29
CA VAL A 286 3.43 13.51 -0.98
C VAL A 286 3.69 12.50 0.12
N ASP A 287 4.26 12.96 1.24
CA ASP A 287 4.49 12.17 2.44
C ASP A 287 4.40 13.06 3.71
N GLY A 288 4.49 12.42 4.88
CA GLY A 288 4.47 13.11 6.17
C GLY A 288 3.22 13.98 6.36
N GLN A 289 3.41 15.14 6.97
CA GLN A 289 2.34 16.07 7.34
C GLN A 289 1.51 16.52 6.13
N LEU A 290 2.13 16.75 4.97
CA LEU A 290 1.39 17.17 3.77
C LEU A 290 0.35 16.11 3.35
N ARG A 291 0.71 14.82 3.43
CA ARG A 291 -0.21 13.71 3.14
C ARG A 291 -1.34 13.64 4.16
N GLU A 292 -1.01 13.81 5.45
CA GLU A 292 -1.99 13.81 6.55
C GLU A 292 -3.00 14.95 6.39
N GLU A 293 -2.53 16.16 6.07
CA GLU A 293 -3.40 17.32 5.83
C GLU A 293 -4.32 17.10 4.62
N LEU A 294 -3.80 16.49 3.52
CA LEU A 294 -4.62 16.18 2.35
C LEU A 294 -5.75 15.19 2.67
N TYR A 295 -5.49 14.13 3.44
CA TYR A 295 -6.55 13.22 3.88
C TYR A 295 -7.52 13.89 4.86
N SER A 296 -7.01 14.66 5.82
CA SER A 296 -7.82 15.24 6.91
C SER A 296 -8.85 16.27 6.43
N ASN A 297 -8.55 16.95 5.33
CA ASN A 297 -9.32 18.13 4.92
C ASN A 297 -10.08 17.95 3.59
N ALA A 298 -10.03 16.77 2.97
CA ALA A 298 -10.75 16.51 1.74
C ALA A 298 -12.28 16.46 1.95
N CYS A 299 -13.03 16.98 0.99
CA CYS A 299 -14.49 16.82 0.93
C CYS A 299 -14.85 15.36 0.64
N LEU A 300 -14.23 14.79 -0.38
CA LEU A 300 -14.40 13.42 -0.85
C LEU A 300 -13.03 12.82 -1.17
N PHE A 301 -12.89 11.52 -1.00
CA PHE A 301 -11.77 10.75 -1.55
C PHE A 301 -12.27 9.85 -2.69
N VAL A 302 -11.56 9.82 -3.81
CA VAL A 302 -11.96 9.04 -4.99
C VAL A 302 -10.86 8.06 -5.39
N LEU A 303 -11.21 6.78 -5.53
CA LEU A 303 -10.33 5.72 -6.01
C LEU A 303 -10.96 5.01 -7.23
N PRO A 304 -10.69 5.47 -8.46
CA PRO A 304 -11.33 4.96 -9.66
C PRO A 304 -10.57 3.78 -10.31
N SER A 305 -9.99 2.92 -9.49
CA SER A 305 -9.06 1.86 -9.93
C SER A 305 -9.76 0.77 -10.74
N ASP A 306 -9.08 0.27 -11.78
CA ASP A 306 -9.49 -0.91 -12.55
C ASP A 306 -8.98 -2.22 -11.94
N LEU A 307 -7.91 -2.14 -11.17
CA LEU A 307 -7.26 -3.31 -10.55
C LEU A 307 -6.59 -2.93 -9.23
N GLU A 308 -6.89 -3.70 -8.20
CA GLU A 308 -6.29 -3.61 -6.86
C GLU A 308 -5.95 -4.99 -6.31
N GLY A 309 -5.13 -5.03 -5.27
CA GLY A 309 -5.06 -6.20 -4.38
C GLY A 309 -5.95 -5.97 -3.16
N MET A 310 -5.58 -4.97 -2.37
CA MET A 310 -6.37 -4.31 -1.33
C MET A 310 -5.78 -2.91 -1.12
N PRO A 311 -6.52 -1.85 -1.47
CA PRO A 311 -5.95 -0.50 -1.56
C PRO A 311 -5.76 0.14 -0.18
N LEU A 312 -4.48 0.29 0.26
CA LEU A 312 -4.15 0.98 1.52
C LEU A 312 -4.62 2.43 1.54
N CYS A 313 -4.50 3.14 0.42
CA CYS A 313 -4.96 4.53 0.33
C CYS A 313 -6.47 4.70 0.60
N LEU A 314 -7.28 3.68 0.30
CA LEU A 314 -8.69 3.66 0.62
C LEU A 314 -8.91 3.45 2.13
N LEU A 315 -8.19 2.50 2.72
CA LEU A 315 -8.20 2.28 4.18
C LEU A 315 -7.76 3.54 4.93
N GLU A 316 -6.65 4.16 4.49
CA GLU A 316 -6.14 5.41 5.05
C GLU A 316 -7.18 6.54 4.90
N ALA A 317 -7.75 6.74 3.72
CA ALA A 317 -8.77 7.78 3.52
C ALA A 317 -9.95 7.61 4.47
N MET A 318 -10.44 6.37 4.64
CA MET A 318 -11.53 6.08 5.57
C MET A 318 -11.11 6.31 7.03
N SER A 319 -9.87 5.99 7.42
CA SER A 319 -9.40 6.22 8.79
C SER A 319 -9.30 7.69 9.17
N TYR A 320 -9.09 8.58 8.18
CA TYR A 320 -9.19 10.03 8.35
C TYR A 320 -10.64 10.57 8.32
N GLY A 321 -11.63 9.67 8.23
CA GLY A 321 -13.04 10.06 8.18
C GLY A 321 -13.47 10.65 6.84
N ASN A 322 -12.92 10.19 5.71
CA ASN A 322 -13.38 10.63 4.40
C ASN A 322 -14.62 9.86 3.93
N CYS A 323 -15.54 10.56 3.28
CA CYS A 323 -16.50 9.93 2.39
C CYS A 323 -15.77 9.47 1.12
N VAL A 324 -15.85 8.19 0.81
CA VAL A 324 -15.11 7.58 -0.29
C VAL A 324 -16.02 7.20 -1.46
N ILE A 325 -15.52 7.43 -2.69
CA ILE A 325 -16.15 6.97 -3.93
C ILE A 325 -15.15 6.06 -4.64
N THR A 326 -15.54 4.82 -4.95
CA THR A 326 -14.66 3.83 -5.58
C THR A 326 -15.32 3.16 -6.78
N SER A 327 -14.50 2.61 -7.69
CA SER A 327 -15.01 1.64 -8.66
C SER A 327 -15.60 0.41 -7.95
N ASP A 328 -16.54 -0.27 -8.61
CA ASP A 328 -17.25 -1.44 -8.11
C ASP A 328 -16.48 -2.76 -8.22
N ILE A 329 -15.14 -2.69 -8.30
CA ILE A 329 -14.29 -3.88 -8.23
C ILE A 329 -14.36 -4.51 -6.84
N GLU A 330 -14.28 -5.84 -6.77
CA GLU A 330 -14.42 -6.61 -5.54
C GLU A 330 -13.44 -6.14 -4.45
N GLU A 331 -12.20 -5.81 -4.81
CA GLU A 331 -11.15 -5.34 -3.91
C GLU A 331 -11.47 -4.01 -3.23
N CYS A 332 -12.28 -3.16 -3.86
CA CYS A 332 -12.74 -1.90 -3.29
C CYS A 332 -14.06 -2.08 -2.52
N THR A 333 -15.02 -2.78 -3.12
CA THR A 333 -16.35 -2.98 -2.50
C THR A 333 -16.26 -3.80 -1.22
N ASN A 334 -15.35 -4.77 -1.13
CA ASN A 334 -15.08 -5.53 0.10
C ASN A 334 -14.45 -4.68 1.22
N VAL A 335 -13.84 -3.54 0.89
CA VAL A 335 -13.35 -2.59 1.89
C VAL A 335 -14.48 -1.69 2.37
N ILE A 336 -15.20 -1.04 1.46
CA ILE A 336 -16.18 -0.02 1.83
C ILE A 336 -17.51 -0.61 2.33
N HIS A 337 -17.95 -1.76 1.81
CA HIS A 337 -19.30 -2.30 1.99
C HIS A 337 -20.36 -1.18 1.83
N ASP A 338 -21.17 -0.94 2.88
CA ASP A 338 -22.20 0.11 2.89
C ASP A 338 -21.69 1.48 3.44
N ASN A 339 -20.36 1.62 3.64
CA ASN A 339 -19.75 2.84 4.23
C ASN A 339 -19.06 3.73 3.19
N GLY A 340 -19.51 3.66 1.94
CA GLY A 340 -18.99 4.47 0.84
C GLY A 340 -19.91 4.37 -0.37
N ILE A 341 -19.52 5.04 -1.44
CA ILE A 341 -20.25 5.08 -2.70
C ILE A 341 -19.46 4.30 -3.75
N SER A 342 -20.11 3.41 -4.50
CA SER A 342 -19.50 2.74 -5.64
C SER A 342 -20.07 3.27 -6.96
N PHE A 343 -19.23 3.24 -8.00
CA PHE A 343 -19.61 3.51 -9.39
C PHE A 343 -19.11 2.37 -10.29
N ARG A 344 -19.70 2.23 -11.47
CA ARG A 344 -19.34 1.17 -12.43
C ARG A 344 -17.91 1.38 -12.93
N LYS A 345 -17.05 0.36 -12.78
CA LYS A 345 -15.68 0.34 -13.23
C LYS A 345 -15.53 0.93 -14.65
N SER A 346 -14.55 1.81 -14.82
CA SER A 346 -14.20 2.48 -16.09
C SER A 346 -15.32 3.35 -16.70
N ASP A 347 -16.41 3.63 -15.97
CA ASP A 347 -17.56 4.42 -16.45
C ASP A 347 -17.44 5.86 -15.94
N VAL A 348 -17.01 6.74 -16.82
CA VAL A 348 -16.84 8.20 -16.56
C VAL A 348 -18.16 8.88 -16.24
N ASP A 349 -19.25 8.48 -16.92
CA ASP A 349 -20.56 9.10 -16.73
C ASP A 349 -21.19 8.72 -15.41
N ASP A 350 -21.08 7.43 -15.01
CA ASP A 350 -21.54 7.00 -13.70
C ASP A 350 -20.70 7.64 -12.59
N LEU A 351 -19.36 7.74 -12.74
CA LEU A 351 -18.52 8.45 -11.79
C LEU A 351 -18.93 9.92 -11.64
N ALA A 352 -19.18 10.62 -12.75
CA ALA A 352 -19.64 12.00 -12.72
C ALA A 352 -21.01 12.14 -12.01
N GLN A 353 -21.94 11.20 -12.23
CA GLN A 353 -23.22 11.16 -11.52
C GLN A 353 -23.04 10.95 -10.02
N LYS A 354 -22.16 10.02 -9.59
CA LYS A 354 -21.90 9.76 -8.17
C LYS A 354 -21.22 10.96 -7.48
N LEU A 355 -20.30 11.63 -8.17
CA LEU A 355 -19.71 12.88 -7.70
C LEU A 355 -20.74 13.99 -7.54
N THR A 356 -21.60 14.21 -8.55
CA THR A 356 -22.68 15.19 -8.49
C THR A 356 -23.64 14.86 -7.35
N TYR A 357 -24.02 13.60 -7.21
CA TYR A 357 -24.85 13.15 -6.10
C TYR A 357 -24.23 13.47 -4.73
N ALA A 358 -22.98 13.10 -4.51
CA ALA A 358 -22.27 13.37 -3.25
C ALA A 358 -22.20 14.88 -2.94
N LEU A 359 -21.83 15.70 -3.93
CA LEU A 359 -21.74 17.15 -3.75
C LEU A 359 -23.08 17.82 -3.47
N SER A 360 -24.19 17.31 -4.04
CA SER A 360 -25.54 17.81 -3.80
C SER A 360 -26.23 17.28 -2.54
N HIS A 361 -25.63 16.24 -1.90
CA HIS A 361 -26.20 15.61 -0.69
C HIS A 361 -25.20 15.66 0.51
N PRO A 362 -24.90 16.86 1.04
CA PRO A 362 -23.89 17.02 2.09
C PRO A 362 -24.21 16.24 3.38
N ASN A 363 -25.49 15.94 3.65
CA ASN A 363 -25.88 15.12 4.80
C ASN A 363 -25.42 13.67 4.63
N THR A 364 -25.55 13.09 3.43
CA THR A 364 -25.05 11.76 3.11
C THR A 364 -23.53 11.69 3.24
N VAL A 365 -22.82 12.70 2.72
CA VAL A 365 -21.36 12.81 2.86
C VAL A 365 -20.96 12.86 4.33
N ARG A 366 -21.63 13.67 5.17
CA ARG A 366 -21.35 13.75 6.61
C ARG A 366 -21.60 12.42 7.32
N MET A 367 -22.64 11.70 6.95
CA MET A 367 -22.93 10.38 7.51
C MET A 367 -21.78 9.40 7.20
N PHE A 368 -21.34 9.30 5.95
CA PHE A 368 -20.21 8.44 5.58
C PHE A 368 -18.91 8.86 6.27
N LYS A 369 -18.62 10.17 6.34
CA LYS A 369 -17.45 10.69 7.05
C LYS A 369 -17.46 10.27 8.52
N TRP A 370 -18.61 10.31 9.18
CA TRP A 370 -18.74 9.95 10.60
C TRP A 370 -18.54 8.44 10.83
N LEU A 371 -19.07 7.59 9.93
CA LEU A 371 -19.00 6.13 10.07
C LEU A 371 -17.64 5.54 9.64
N ALA A 372 -16.95 6.18 8.69
CA ALA A 372 -15.80 5.61 7.97
C ALA A 372 -14.66 5.19 8.90
N ALA A 373 -14.22 6.06 9.81
CA ALA A 373 -13.07 5.82 10.66
C ALA A 373 -13.31 4.68 11.65
N GLU A 374 -14.45 4.68 12.35
CA GLU A 374 -14.81 3.62 13.28
C GLU A 374 -14.93 2.28 12.57
N TYR A 375 -15.63 2.26 11.44
CA TYR A 375 -15.83 1.06 10.65
C TYR A 375 -14.50 0.44 10.21
N VAL A 376 -13.63 1.22 9.55
CA VAL A 376 -12.41 0.68 8.95
C VAL A 376 -11.38 0.27 10.02
N CYS A 377 -11.22 1.06 11.09
CA CYS A 377 -10.27 0.75 12.16
C CYS A 377 -10.71 -0.45 13.01
N THR A 378 -12.02 -0.67 13.16
CA THR A 378 -12.54 -1.87 13.86
C THR A 378 -12.42 -3.12 12.98
N ARG A 379 -12.65 -2.99 11.67
CA ARG A 379 -12.65 -4.12 10.76
C ARG A 379 -11.26 -4.59 10.37
N PHE A 380 -10.28 -3.68 10.24
CA PHE A 380 -8.94 -3.94 9.73
C PHE A 380 -7.81 -3.45 10.66
N PRO A 381 -7.84 -3.75 11.98
CA PRO A 381 -6.76 -3.35 12.89
C PRO A 381 -5.49 -4.15 12.59
N TRP A 382 -4.33 -3.48 12.53
CA TRP A 382 -3.03 -4.11 12.31
C TRP A 382 -2.72 -5.20 13.33
N GLU A 383 -3.14 -5.05 14.58
CA GLU A 383 -2.87 -6.00 15.66
C GLU A 383 -3.39 -7.39 15.29
N ARG A 384 -4.66 -7.49 14.87
CA ARG A 384 -5.25 -8.76 14.43
C ARG A 384 -4.54 -9.33 13.20
N ILE A 385 -4.17 -8.49 12.23
CA ILE A 385 -3.45 -8.90 11.01
C ILE A 385 -2.09 -9.52 11.35
N VAL A 386 -1.38 -8.94 12.32
CA VAL A 386 -0.10 -9.46 12.80
C VAL A 386 -0.28 -10.77 13.52
N GLU A 387 -1.25 -10.88 14.43
CA GLU A 387 -1.56 -12.13 15.17
C GLU A 387 -1.92 -13.26 14.20
N GLU A 388 -2.81 -13.04 13.24
CA GLU A 388 -3.17 -14.01 12.21
C GLU A 388 -1.96 -14.42 11.36
N THR A 389 -1.06 -13.48 11.05
CA THR A 389 0.17 -13.75 10.30
C THR A 389 1.17 -14.57 11.13
N LEU A 390 1.38 -14.23 12.39
CA LEU A 390 2.27 -14.96 13.31
C LEU A 390 1.77 -16.39 13.54
N ALA A 391 0.46 -16.60 13.66
CA ALA A 391 -0.12 -17.94 13.77
C ALA A 391 0.23 -18.86 12.59
N LEU A 392 0.43 -18.29 11.39
CA LEU A 392 0.91 -19.05 10.23
C LEU A 392 2.41 -19.37 10.31
N TYR A 393 3.19 -18.56 11.02
CA TYR A 393 4.62 -18.83 11.22
C TYR A 393 4.87 -19.98 12.17
N GLU A 394 3.99 -20.21 13.13
CA GLU A 394 4.11 -21.23 14.19
C GLU A 394 3.61 -22.60 13.77
N LYS A 395 2.76 -22.70 12.73
CA LYS A 395 2.28 -24.00 12.24
C LYS A 395 3.46 -24.91 11.86
N LYS A 396 3.50 -26.10 12.42
CA LYS A 396 4.53 -27.14 12.15
C LYS A 396 4.24 -27.93 10.86
#